data_a8cf68a4a4782ada5037bff81b54f246
#
_entry.id   a8cf68a4a4782ada5037bff81b54f246
#
_cell.length_a   1.000
_cell.length_b   1.000
_cell.length_c   1.000
_cell.angle_alpha   90.00
_cell.angle_beta   90.00
_cell.angle_gamma   90.00
#
_symmetry.space_group_name_H-M   'P 1'
#
loop_
_entity.id
_entity.type
_entity.pdbx_description
1 polymer ?
#
loop_
_entity_poly.entity_id
_entity_poly.type
_entity_poly.pdbx_seq_one_letter_code
_entity_poly.pdbx_strand_id
1 'polypeptide(L)'
;MGPSSPTSPRRSAKPRPPPGNAMPTPVVAPSLLAADHGDFAAGIRTIEEAGLGWVHLDIMDGHFVPNISFGPQVVAALRPRTRLHFDVHLMLSHPERFVAAFAQAGAERLTVHVEADHDVAKTLAAIKDAGLRAGIAMNPDTDPRRLLPYLDSVDLALCMTVFPGFGGQAFIPTVLDSIRFLAAERTRRGGDFRLEVDGGVNAETGLLCRAAGADTLVAGTAFYKAPDRRAFVAGLTA
;
A
#
# COMPACT_ATOMS: atom_id res chain seq x y z
N MET A 1 43.45 -15.80 12.32
CA MET A 1 42.90 -14.45 12.59
C MET A 1 42.29 -13.94 11.30
N GLY A 2 40.97 -13.97 11.18
CA GLY A 2 40.21 -13.47 10.01
C GLY A 2 39.74 -12.06 10.25
N PRO A 3 39.59 -11.22 9.21
CA PRO A 3 39.16 -9.83 9.38
C PRO A 3 37.69 -9.74 9.75
N SER A 4 37.43 -8.96 10.80
CA SER A 4 36.08 -8.58 11.27
C SER A 4 35.41 -7.66 10.26
N SER A 5 34.20 -8.03 9.79
CA SER A 5 33.36 -7.21 8.94
C SER A 5 32.85 -6.00 9.72
N PRO A 6 32.78 -4.79 9.12
CA PRO A 6 32.23 -3.61 9.76
C PRO A 6 30.70 -3.70 9.86
N THR A 7 30.19 -3.59 11.07
CA THR A 7 28.76 -3.42 11.36
C THR A 7 28.29 -2.04 10.88
N SER A 8 27.37 -2.00 9.93
CA SER A 8 26.68 -0.77 9.51
C SER A 8 25.91 -0.14 10.69
N PRO A 9 25.93 1.20 10.84
CA PRO A 9 25.20 1.85 11.93
C PRO A 9 23.68 1.71 11.72
N ARG A 10 22.99 1.24 12.77
CA ARG A 10 21.53 1.24 12.84
C ARG A 10 21.01 2.68 12.62
N ARG A 11 20.26 2.91 11.57
CA ARG A 11 19.47 4.14 11.44
C ARG A 11 18.45 4.17 12.56
N SER A 12 18.62 5.08 13.50
CA SER A 12 17.60 5.35 14.51
C SER A 12 16.31 5.83 13.84
N ALA A 13 15.20 5.14 14.10
CA ALA A 13 13.88 5.60 13.68
C ALA A 13 13.66 7.00 14.22
N LYS A 14 13.32 7.96 13.35
CA LYS A 14 12.93 9.31 13.77
C LYS A 14 11.67 9.20 14.64
N PRO A 15 11.59 9.95 15.76
CA PRO A 15 10.39 9.97 16.59
C PRO A 15 9.19 10.44 15.74
N ARG A 16 8.05 9.79 15.96
CA ARG A 16 6.76 10.11 15.35
C ARG A 16 6.38 11.56 15.73
N PRO A 17 5.98 12.42 14.78
CA PRO A 17 5.49 13.75 15.12
C PRO A 17 4.20 13.63 15.96
N PRO A 18 3.90 14.62 16.83
CA PRO A 18 2.67 14.62 17.62
C PRO A 18 1.45 14.66 16.68
N PRO A 19 0.32 14.04 17.08
CA PRO A 19 -0.90 14.00 16.26
C PRO A 19 -1.41 15.43 16.06
N GLY A 20 -1.37 15.88 14.81
CA GLY A 20 -2.03 17.09 14.37
C GLY A 20 -3.40 16.73 13.81
N ASN A 21 -4.44 17.50 14.15
CA ASN A 21 -5.82 17.34 13.66
C ASN A 21 -6.00 17.57 12.14
N ALA A 22 -4.92 17.73 11.37
CA ALA A 22 -4.99 17.90 9.93
C ALA A 22 -4.96 16.55 9.24
N MET A 23 -5.92 16.31 8.33
CA MET A 23 -5.88 15.15 7.43
C MET A 23 -4.53 15.10 6.72
N PRO A 24 -3.92 13.91 6.59
CA PRO A 24 -2.68 13.78 5.83
C PRO A 24 -2.85 14.30 4.40
N THR A 25 -1.81 14.93 3.86
CA THR A 25 -1.83 15.34 2.44
C THR A 25 -2.15 14.12 1.57
N PRO A 26 -3.14 14.23 0.66
CA PRO A 26 -3.52 13.12 -0.20
C PRO A 26 -2.34 12.59 -1.03
N VAL A 27 -2.27 11.28 -1.17
CA VAL A 27 -1.26 10.58 -1.98
C VAL A 27 -1.96 9.77 -3.06
N VAL A 28 -1.44 9.84 -4.29
CA VAL A 28 -1.78 8.88 -5.35
C VAL A 28 -0.59 7.94 -5.50
N ALA A 29 -0.84 6.64 -5.37
CA ALA A 29 0.14 5.56 -5.53
C ALA A 29 -0.26 4.70 -6.74
N PRO A 30 0.31 4.93 -7.94
CA PRO A 30 -0.03 4.11 -9.10
C PRO A 30 0.38 2.66 -8.88
N SER A 31 -0.55 1.71 -9.20
CA SER A 31 -0.26 0.28 -9.14
C SER A 31 0.54 -0.16 -10.35
N LEU A 32 1.73 -0.72 -10.11
CA LEU A 32 2.60 -1.25 -11.16
C LEU A 32 2.00 -2.48 -11.86
N LEU A 33 1.01 -3.13 -11.25
CA LEU A 33 0.26 -4.23 -11.87
C LEU A 33 -0.44 -3.82 -13.18
N ALA A 34 -0.78 -2.53 -13.35
CA ALA A 34 -1.42 -2.00 -14.55
C ALA A 34 -0.41 -1.48 -15.59
N ALA A 35 0.88 -1.52 -15.32
CA ALA A 35 1.94 -1.16 -16.27
C ALA A 35 2.22 -2.31 -17.26
N ASP A 36 3.10 -2.06 -18.23
CA ASP A 36 3.63 -3.11 -19.09
C ASP A 36 4.52 -4.05 -18.27
N HIS A 37 4.13 -5.31 -18.14
CA HIS A 37 4.89 -6.32 -17.41
C HIS A 37 6.21 -6.68 -18.08
N GLY A 38 6.38 -6.37 -19.37
CA GLY A 38 7.64 -6.51 -20.09
C GLY A 38 8.66 -5.40 -19.81
N ASP A 39 8.20 -4.22 -19.28
CA ASP A 39 9.08 -3.09 -18.91
C ASP A 39 8.54 -2.31 -17.72
N PHE A 40 8.62 -2.90 -16.54
CA PHE A 40 8.27 -2.22 -15.29
C PHE A 40 9.10 -0.95 -15.03
N ALA A 41 10.32 -0.88 -15.57
CA ALA A 41 11.14 0.33 -15.41
C ALA A 41 10.54 1.52 -16.17
N ALA A 42 9.89 1.31 -17.33
CA ALA A 42 9.11 2.35 -18.00
C ALA A 42 7.89 2.76 -17.17
N GLY A 43 7.21 1.78 -16.54
CA GLY A 43 6.10 2.07 -15.62
C GLY A 43 6.53 2.99 -14.46
N ILE A 44 7.69 2.73 -13.85
CA ILE A 44 8.29 3.58 -12.81
C ILE A 44 8.57 4.99 -13.34
N ARG A 45 9.23 5.12 -14.50
CA ARG A 45 9.49 6.44 -15.12
C ARG A 45 8.21 7.24 -15.36
N THR A 46 7.15 6.57 -15.81
CA THR A 46 5.84 7.19 -16.02
C THR A 46 5.27 7.81 -14.73
N ILE A 47 5.47 7.14 -13.60
CA ILE A 47 5.05 7.64 -12.28
C ILE A 47 5.88 8.88 -11.88
N GLU A 48 7.20 8.81 -12.04
CA GLU A 48 8.11 9.93 -11.73
C GLU A 48 7.84 11.16 -12.60
N GLU A 49 7.59 10.97 -13.90
CA GLU A 49 7.22 12.04 -14.85
C GLU A 49 5.89 12.72 -14.50
N ALA A 50 4.97 11.99 -13.85
CA ALA A 50 3.74 12.57 -13.30
C ALA A 50 3.97 13.38 -12.01
N GLY A 51 5.20 13.37 -11.45
CA GLY A 51 5.56 14.09 -10.23
C GLY A 51 5.15 13.38 -8.95
N LEU A 52 4.88 12.07 -9.00
CA LEU A 52 4.47 11.27 -7.86
C LEU A 52 5.67 10.72 -7.09
N GLY A 53 5.46 10.46 -5.78
CA GLY A 53 6.50 9.95 -4.89
C GLY A 53 6.31 8.50 -4.45
N TRP A 54 5.20 7.85 -4.84
CA TRP A 54 4.85 6.50 -4.42
C TRP A 54 4.53 5.60 -5.60
N VAL A 55 4.82 4.30 -5.45
CA VAL A 55 4.36 3.22 -6.33
C VAL A 55 3.79 2.10 -5.50
N HIS A 56 2.63 1.60 -5.89
CA HIS A 56 1.98 0.43 -5.29
C HIS A 56 2.38 -0.84 -6.03
N LEU A 57 2.75 -1.87 -5.26
CA LEU A 57 3.30 -3.13 -5.78
C LEU A 57 2.45 -4.30 -5.30
N ASP A 58 1.58 -4.79 -6.18
CA ASP A 58 0.65 -5.90 -5.91
C ASP A 58 1.33 -7.26 -6.05
N ILE A 59 1.52 -7.95 -4.93
CA ILE A 59 2.18 -9.26 -4.87
C ILE A 59 1.14 -10.34 -4.63
N MET A 60 1.05 -11.30 -5.56
CA MET A 60 0.04 -12.36 -5.58
C MET A 60 0.69 -13.74 -5.73
N ASP A 61 0.20 -14.74 -4.98
CA ASP A 61 0.78 -16.09 -4.89
C ASP A 61 -0.03 -17.19 -5.61
N GLY A 62 -1.18 -16.86 -6.18
CA GLY A 62 -2.07 -17.84 -6.81
C GLY A 62 -2.86 -18.70 -5.81
N HIS A 63 -2.76 -18.40 -4.50
CA HIS A 63 -3.46 -19.12 -3.43
C HIS A 63 -4.43 -18.20 -2.68
N PHE A 64 -3.95 -17.08 -2.16
CA PHE A 64 -4.83 -16.07 -1.54
C PHE A 64 -5.77 -15.43 -2.58
N VAL A 65 -5.26 -15.21 -3.79
CA VAL A 65 -6.03 -14.76 -4.95
C VAL A 65 -5.74 -15.66 -6.16
N PRO A 66 -6.69 -15.82 -7.12
CA PRO A 66 -6.51 -16.72 -8.26
C PRO A 66 -5.67 -16.08 -9.38
N ASN A 67 -4.58 -15.43 -9.02
CA ASN A 67 -3.64 -14.80 -9.94
C ASN A 67 -2.23 -14.81 -9.33
N ILE A 68 -1.20 -14.77 -10.19
CA ILE A 68 0.21 -14.64 -9.82
C ILE A 68 0.74 -13.36 -10.47
N SER A 69 1.42 -12.52 -9.71
CA SER A 69 2.03 -11.30 -10.24
C SER A 69 3.55 -11.40 -10.30
N PHE A 70 4.25 -10.79 -9.40
CA PHE A 70 5.71 -10.78 -9.32
C PHE A 70 6.16 -10.85 -7.85
N GLY A 71 7.47 -11.00 -7.64
CA GLY A 71 8.01 -11.25 -6.30
C GLY A 71 9.16 -10.30 -5.91
N PRO A 72 9.87 -10.62 -4.80
CA PRO A 72 10.94 -9.78 -4.25
C PRO A 72 12.05 -9.47 -5.24
N GLN A 73 12.30 -10.36 -6.21
CA GLN A 73 13.35 -10.17 -7.23
C GLN A 73 13.05 -8.98 -8.15
N VAL A 74 11.77 -8.77 -8.53
CA VAL A 74 11.35 -7.60 -9.32
C VAL A 74 11.52 -6.35 -8.50
N VAL A 75 11.08 -6.36 -7.23
CA VAL A 75 11.22 -5.22 -6.30
C VAL A 75 12.71 -4.85 -6.15
N ALA A 76 13.58 -5.82 -5.91
CA ALA A 76 15.03 -5.61 -5.80
C ALA A 76 15.66 -5.05 -7.09
N ALA A 77 15.19 -5.50 -8.26
CA ALA A 77 15.68 -5.01 -9.55
C ALA A 77 15.24 -3.56 -9.85
N LEU A 78 14.09 -3.16 -9.34
CA LEU A 78 13.56 -1.79 -9.50
C LEU A 78 14.15 -0.81 -8.49
N ARG A 79 14.48 -1.25 -7.27
CA ARG A 79 14.95 -0.37 -6.19
C ARG A 79 16.12 0.55 -6.56
N PRO A 80 17.18 0.12 -7.23
CA PRO A 80 18.30 1.00 -7.61
C PRO A 80 17.94 2.00 -8.72
N ARG A 81 16.78 1.86 -9.36
CA ARG A 81 16.36 2.65 -10.53
C ARG A 81 15.49 3.85 -10.15
N THR A 82 15.03 3.96 -8.90
CA THR A 82 14.09 5.00 -8.47
C THR A 82 14.25 5.33 -7.00
N ARG A 83 13.69 6.49 -6.60
CA ARG A 83 13.54 6.90 -5.20
C ARG A 83 12.07 6.91 -4.76
N LEU A 84 11.15 6.39 -5.56
CA LEU A 84 9.76 6.25 -5.18
C LEU A 84 9.63 5.42 -3.90
N HIS A 85 8.67 5.77 -3.06
CA HIS A 85 8.28 4.94 -1.93
C HIS A 85 7.62 3.65 -2.45
N PHE A 86 8.18 2.50 -2.08
CA PHE A 86 7.66 1.19 -2.44
C PHE A 86 6.65 0.73 -1.40
N ASP A 87 5.39 0.89 -1.74
CA ASP A 87 4.23 0.44 -0.99
C ASP A 87 3.84 -0.95 -1.47
N VAL A 88 4.24 -1.99 -0.73
CA VAL A 88 4.12 -3.39 -1.14
C VAL A 88 2.91 -4.02 -0.49
N HIS A 89 1.95 -4.42 -1.31
CA HIS A 89 0.71 -5.06 -0.91
C HIS A 89 0.80 -6.57 -1.12
N LEU A 90 0.74 -7.33 -0.02
CA LEU A 90 0.92 -8.77 -0.01
C LEU A 90 -0.44 -9.50 0.00
N MET A 91 -0.91 -9.88 -1.17
CA MET A 91 -2.04 -10.79 -1.40
C MET A 91 -1.52 -12.23 -1.40
N LEU A 92 -1.00 -12.67 -0.26
CA LEU A 92 -0.36 -13.96 -0.04
C LEU A 92 -1.06 -14.72 1.07
N SER A 93 -1.16 -16.05 0.93
CA SER A 93 -1.73 -16.90 1.98
C SER A 93 -0.90 -16.89 3.27
N HIS A 94 0.44 -16.84 3.16
CA HIS A 94 1.38 -16.84 4.28
C HIS A 94 2.38 -15.68 4.15
N PRO A 95 1.96 -14.40 4.34
CA PRO A 95 2.80 -13.22 4.11
C PRO A 95 4.00 -13.14 5.06
N GLU A 96 3.91 -13.72 6.27
CA GLU A 96 4.97 -13.74 7.27
C GLU A 96 6.28 -14.34 6.76
N ARG A 97 6.20 -15.27 5.81
CA ARG A 97 7.36 -15.96 5.22
C ARG A 97 8.21 -15.06 4.32
N PHE A 98 7.64 -13.95 3.86
CA PHE A 98 8.25 -13.07 2.86
C PHE A 98 8.72 -11.72 3.41
N VAL A 99 8.44 -11.40 4.69
CA VAL A 99 8.81 -10.12 5.31
C VAL A 99 10.29 -9.80 5.12
N ALA A 100 11.17 -10.74 5.46
CA ALA A 100 12.62 -10.53 5.33
C ALA A 100 13.06 -10.35 3.86
N ALA A 101 12.47 -11.09 2.93
CA ALA A 101 12.80 -11.01 1.51
C ALA A 101 12.41 -9.65 0.90
N PHE A 102 11.23 -9.11 1.23
CA PHE A 102 10.81 -7.79 0.76
C PHE A 102 11.57 -6.65 1.45
N ALA A 103 11.94 -6.81 2.71
CA ALA A 103 12.81 -5.85 3.40
C ALA A 103 14.18 -5.75 2.71
N GLN A 104 14.79 -6.89 2.38
CA GLN A 104 16.06 -6.95 1.63
C GLN A 104 15.91 -6.41 0.21
N ALA A 105 14.76 -6.59 -0.43
CA ALA A 105 14.46 -6.07 -1.76
C ALA A 105 14.28 -4.54 -1.78
N GLY A 106 14.16 -3.89 -0.62
CA GLY A 106 14.06 -2.43 -0.51
C GLY A 106 12.64 -1.90 -0.47
N ALA A 107 11.66 -2.72 -0.04
CA ALA A 107 10.34 -2.24 0.35
C ALA A 107 10.46 -1.23 1.50
N GLU A 108 9.56 -0.25 1.56
CA GLU A 108 9.48 0.70 2.69
C GLU A 108 8.23 0.46 3.53
N ARG A 109 7.21 -0.20 2.95
CA ARG A 109 6.02 -0.67 3.64
C ARG A 109 5.65 -2.06 3.14
N LEU A 110 5.12 -2.87 4.06
CA LEU A 110 4.41 -4.11 3.73
C LEU A 110 3.01 -4.05 4.31
N THR A 111 2.01 -4.26 3.45
CA THR A 111 0.59 -4.34 3.83
C THR A 111 0.13 -5.78 3.68
N VAL A 112 -0.44 -6.37 4.75
CA VAL A 112 -0.89 -7.76 4.82
C VAL A 112 -2.39 -7.82 5.06
N HIS A 113 -3.07 -8.82 4.50
CA HIS A 113 -4.50 -9.01 4.66
C HIS A 113 -4.87 -9.64 6.02
N VAL A 114 -5.92 -9.12 6.65
CA VAL A 114 -6.49 -9.69 7.88
C VAL A 114 -7.15 -11.06 7.64
N GLU A 115 -7.46 -11.39 6.39
CA GLU A 115 -8.06 -12.66 5.96
C GLU A 115 -7.04 -13.76 5.66
N ALA A 116 -5.76 -13.42 5.48
CA ALA A 116 -4.72 -14.39 5.15
C ALA A 116 -4.42 -15.35 6.33
N ASP A 117 -3.85 -16.50 6.02
CA ASP A 117 -3.56 -17.56 7.01
C ASP A 117 -2.24 -17.29 7.74
N HIS A 118 -2.31 -16.37 8.70
CA HIS A 118 -1.16 -16.02 9.54
C HIS A 118 -1.57 -15.39 10.88
N ASP A 119 -0.64 -15.33 11.83
CA ASP A 119 -0.81 -14.52 13.04
C ASP A 119 -0.55 -13.05 12.69
N VAL A 120 -1.64 -12.29 12.50
CA VAL A 120 -1.60 -10.88 12.07
C VAL A 120 -0.72 -10.04 12.99
N ALA A 121 -0.88 -10.17 14.33
CA ALA A 121 -0.13 -9.36 15.28
C ALA A 121 1.37 -9.64 15.22
N LYS A 122 1.76 -10.91 15.12
CA LYS A 122 3.17 -11.30 14.98
C LYS A 122 3.76 -10.85 13.65
N THR A 123 2.98 -10.93 12.56
CA THR A 123 3.45 -10.50 11.24
C THR A 123 3.67 -8.98 11.21
N LEU A 124 2.73 -8.18 11.75
CA LEU A 124 2.90 -6.73 11.86
C LEU A 124 4.11 -6.35 12.72
N ALA A 125 4.36 -7.07 13.81
CA ALA A 125 5.56 -6.88 14.64
C ALA A 125 6.83 -7.20 13.85
N ALA A 126 6.87 -8.34 13.13
CA ALA A 126 8.00 -8.74 12.31
C ALA A 126 8.31 -7.73 11.19
N ILE A 127 7.29 -7.13 10.57
CA ILE A 127 7.45 -6.05 9.58
C ILE A 127 8.16 -4.84 10.21
N LYS A 128 7.73 -4.42 11.40
CA LYS A 128 8.36 -3.31 12.14
C LYS A 128 9.78 -3.62 12.59
N ASP A 129 10.02 -4.85 13.08
CA ASP A 129 11.34 -5.30 13.50
C ASP A 129 12.32 -5.36 12.32
N ALA A 130 11.82 -5.60 11.10
CA ALA A 130 12.58 -5.49 9.87
C ALA A 130 12.87 -4.03 9.44
N GLY A 131 12.40 -3.02 10.20
CA GLY A 131 12.59 -1.60 9.93
C GLY A 131 11.64 -1.02 8.89
N LEU A 132 10.56 -1.73 8.55
CA LEU A 132 9.55 -1.32 7.59
C LEU A 132 8.33 -0.68 8.28
N ARG A 133 7.54 0.08 7.52
CA ARG A 133 6.20 0.49 7.91
C ARG A 133 5.24 -0.67 7.75
N ALA A 134 4.33 -0.84 8.70
CA ALA A 134 3.35 -1.92 8.68
C ALA A 134 1.98 -1.40 8.20
N GLY A 135 1.37 -2.12 7.27
CA GLY A 135 0.01 -1.91 6.81
C GLY A 135 -0.87 -3.15 7.03
N ILE A 136 -2.16 -2.91 7.20
CA ILE A 136 -3.18 -3.97 7.27
C ILE A 136 -4.25 -3.73 6.22
N ALA A 137 -4.62 -4.77 5.48
CA ALA A 137 -5.64 -4.73 4.43
C ALA A 137 -6.88 -5.54 4.80
N MET A 138 -8.00 -5.19 4.19
CA MET A 138 -9.25 -5.95 4.25
C MET A 138 -9.93 -6.04 2.88
N ASN A 139 -10.61 -7.17 2.65
CA ASN A 139 -11.44 -7.40 1.48
C ASN A 139 -12.74 -6.57 1.53
N PRO A 140 -13.44 -6.36 0.39
CA PRO A 140 -14.65 -5.54 0.33
C PRO A 140 -15.80 -6.04 1.20
N ASP A 141 -15.90 -7.34 1.44
CA ASP A 141 -16.94 -8.02 2.23
C ASP A 141 -16.53 -8.27 3.69
N THR A 142 -15.32 -7.88 4.07
CA THR A 142 -14.82 -8.02 5.44
C THR A 142 -15.39 -6.92 6.33
N ASP A 143 -15.88 -7.29 7.51
CA ASP A 143 -16.30 -6.32 8.53
C ASP A 143 -15.09 -5.50 8.99
N PRO A 144 -15.11 -4.15 8.84
CA PRO A 144 -13.97 -3.30 9.18
C PRO A 144 -13.59 -3.35 10.67
N ARG A 145 -14.48 -3.85 11.54
CA ARG A 145 -14.17 -4.07 12.95
C ARG A 145 -13.06 -5.09 13.17
N ARG A 146 -12.80 -5.98 12.20
CA ARG A 146 -11.67 -6.92 12.26
C ARG A 146 -10.31 -6.23 12.30
N LEU A 147 -10.21 -4.98 11.81
CA LEU A 147 -8.97 -4.21 11.86
C LEU A 147 -8.74 -3.52 13.21
N LEU A 148 -9.78 -3.32 14.04
CA LEU A 148 -9.71 -2.54 15.28
C LEU A 148 -8.60 -2.97 16.25
N PRO A 149 -8.30 -4.27 16.44
CA PRO A 149 -7.21 -4.69 17.33
C PRO A 149 -5.81 -4.25 16.87
N TYR A 150 -5.66 -3.89 15.58
CA TYR A 150 -4.37 -3.65 14.96
C TYR A 150 -4.11 -2.17 14.63
N LEU A 151 -5.14 -1.31 14.63
CA LEU A 151 -5.04 0.09 14.16
C LEU A 151 -3.99 0.91 14.90
N ASP A 152 -3.74 0.63 16.18
CA ASP A 152 -2.70 1.31 16.97
C ASP A 152 -1.29 0.80 16.64
N SER A 153 -1.20 -0.29 15.88
CA SER A 153 0.04 -0.96 15.51
C SER A 153 0.43 -0.79 14.05
N VAL A 154 -0.36 -0.08 13.25
CA VAL A 154 -0.10 0.09 11.81
C VAL A 154 0.13 1.54 11.42
N ASP A 155 0.82 1.72 10.32
CA ASP A 155 1.04 3.02 9.66
C ASP A 155 0.05 3.26 8.51
N LEU A 156 -0.71 2.21 8.13
CA LEU A 156 -1.68 2.27 7.05
C LEU A 156 -2.76 1.18 7.21
N ALA A 157 -4.02 1.54 6.94
CA ALA A 157 -5.13 0.61 6.75
C ALA A 157 -5.62 0.71 5.30
N LEU A 158 -5.63 -0.42 4.59
CA LEU A 158 -6.06 -0.54 3.20
C LEU A 158 -7.45 -1.16 3.11
N CYS A 159 -8.40 -0.44 2.52
CA CYS A 159 -9.70 -0.96 2.12
C CYS A 159 -9.66 -1.35 0.65
N MET A 160 -9.76 -2.65 0.34
CA MET A 160 -9.98 -3.07 -1.04
C MET A 160 -11.35 -2.59 -1.50
N THR A 161 -11.40 -1.91 -2.64
CA THR A 161 -12.63 -1.41 -3.26
C THR A 161 -13.05 -2.24 -4.48
N VAL A 162 -12.34 -3.34 -4.69
CA VAL A 162 -12.66 -4.49 -5.56
C VAL A 162 -12.18 -5.75 -4.84
N PHE A 163 -12.64 -6.94 -5.23
CA PHE A 163 -11.98 -8.16 -4.76
C PHE A 163 -10.57 -8.25 -5.33
N PRO A 164 -9.57 -8.54 -4.48
CA PRO A 164 -8.17 -8.59 -4.92
C PRO A 164 -7.94 -9.69 -5.97
N GLY A 165 -6.90 -9.51 -6.81
CA GLY A 165 -6.47 -10.51 -7.79
C GLY A 165 -6.33 -9.99 -9.23
N PHE A 166 -7.14 -9.03 -9.67
CA PHE A 166 -7.10 -8.53 -11.05
C PHE A 166 -7.26 -7.01 -11.10
N GLY A 167 -6.54 -6.37 -12.01
CA GLY A 167 -6.72 -4.95 -12.30
C GLY A 167 -7.96 -4.68 -13.18
N GLY A 168 -8.42 -3.41 -13.22
CA GLY A 168 -9.48 -2.95 -14.12
C GLY A 168 -10.90 -3.35 -13.74
N GLN A 169 -11.13 -3.83 -12.53
CA GLN A 169 -12.45 -4.20 -12.03
C GLN A 169 -13.31 -2.96 -11.71
N ALA A 170 -14.63 -3.17 -11.68
CA ALA A 170 -15.59 -2.14 -11.28
C ALA A 170 -15.53 -1.90 -9.75
N PHE A 171 -15.54 -0.63 -9.37
CA PHE A 171 -15.58 -0.18 -7.98
C PHE A 171 -16.81 -0.72 -7.25
N ILE A 172 -16.66 -1.15 -6.00
CA ILE A 172 -17.73 -1.65 -5.13
C ILE A 172 -18.17 -0.53 -4.17
N PRO A 173 -19.33 0.15 -4.40
CA PRO A 173 -19.70 1.34 -3.65
C PRO A 173 -19.95 1.10 -2.15
N THR A 174 -20.36 -0.10 -1.75
CA THR A 174 -20.64 -0.43 -0.34
C THR A 174 -19.41 -0.32 0.55
N VAL A 175 -18.18 -0.39 -0.01
CA VAL A 175 -16.94 -0.21 0.75
C VAL A 175 -16.78 1.22 1.29
N LEU A 176 -17.48 2.20 0.73
CA LEU A 176 -17.46 3.57 1.25
C LEU A 176 -17.88 3.65 2.73
N ASP A 177 -18.75 2.76 3.19
CA ASP A 177 -19.16 2.72 4.60
C ASP A 177 -18.04 2.20 5.50
N SER A 178 -17.27 1.21 5.02
CA SER A 178 -16.07 0.73 5.72
C SER A 178 -14.98 1.80 5.81
N ILE A 179 -14.78 2.59 4.73
CA ILE A 179 -13.84 3.72 4.73
C ILE A 179 -14.27 4.78 5.75
N ARG A 180 -15.56 5.16 5.78
CA ARG A 180 -16.09 6.12 6.77
C ARG A 180 -15.92 5.62 8.19
N PHE A 181 -16.18 4.34 8.43
CA PHE A 181 -16.00 3.71 9.74
C PHE A 181 -14.54 3.81 10.20
N LEU A 182 -13.57 3.43 9.36
CA LEU A 182 -12.15 3.48 9.72
C LEU A 182 -11.63 4.92 9.86
N ALA A 183 -12.15 5.87 9.07
CA ALA A 183 -11.84 7.29 9.22
C ALA A 183 -12.35 7.84 10.58
N ALA A 184 -13.56 7.47 10.99
CA ALA A 184 -14.11 7.82 12.29
C ALA A 184 -13.29 7.19 13.45
N GLU A 185 -12.89 5.92 13.33
CA GLU A 185 -12.04 5.24 14.29
C GLU A 185 -10.65 5.88 14.39
N ARG A 186 -10.06 6.29 13.28
CA ARG A 186 -8.79 7.04 13.26
C ARG A 186 -8.92 8.34 14.08
N THR A 187 -9.97 9.12 13.84
CA THR A 187 -10.23 10.36 14.57
C THR A 187 -10.48 10.10 16.06
N ARG A 188 -11.33 9.11 16.39
CA ARG A 188 -11.66 8.74 17.77
C ARG A 188 -10.43 8.31 18.60
N ARG A 189 -9.45 7.64 17.96
CA ARG A 189 -8.21 7.17 18.59
C ARG A 189 -7.11 8.22 18.61
N GLY A 190 -7.26 9.36 17.92
CA GLY A 190 -6.15 10.27 17.63
C GLY A 190 -5.03 9.60 16.84
N GLY A 191 -5.39 8.60 16.00
CA GLY A 191 -4.45 7.82 15.20
C GLY A 191 -3.92 8.62 14.02
N ASP A 192 -2.72 8.28 13.55
CA ASP A 192 -2.04 8.91 12.42
C ASP A 192 -1.79 7.95 11.25
N PHE A 193 -2.40 6.75 11.27
CA PHE A 193 -2.31 5.81 10.16
C PHE A 193 -2.99 6.38 8.91
N ARG A 194 -2.43 6.09 7.73
CA ARG A 194 -3.07 6.42 6.45
C ARG A 194 -4.24 5.49 6.18
N LEU A 195 -5.25 6.03 5.53
CA LEU A 195 -6.38 5.25 5.05
C LEU A 195 -6.31 5.16 3.52
N GLU A 196 -5.93 3.98 3.06
CA GLU A 196 -5.70 3.68 1.65
C GLU A 196 -6.88 2.93 1.04
N VAL A 197 -7.08 3.14 -0.27
CA VAL A 197 -8.05 2.40 -1.07
C VAL A 197 -7.39 1.87 -2.34
N ASP A 198 -7.74 0.64 -2.72
CA ASP A 198 -7.25 0.00 -3.93
C ASP A 198 -8.37 -0.74 -4.66
N GLY A 199 -8.48 -0.45 -5.96
CA GLY A 199 -9.40 -1.08 -6.89
C GLY A 199 -10.44 -0.14 -7.49
N GLY A 200 -10.51 -0.07 -8.82
CA GLY A 200 -11.50 0.72 -9.54
C GLY A 200 -11.41 2.24 -9.31
N VAL A 201 -10.27 2.73 -8.79
CA VAL A 201 -10.05 4.16 -8.53
C VAL A 201 -9.87 4.91 -9.85
N ASN A 202 -10.73 5.89 -10.08
CA ASN A 202 -10.72 6.82 -11.20
C ASN A 202 -11.07 8.23 -10.71
N ALA A 203 -11.26 9.19 -11.61
CA ALA A 203 -11.54 10.58 -11.24
C ALA A 203 -12.82 10.75 -10.40
N GLU A 204 -13.84 9.92 -10.61
CA GLU A 204 -15.10 9.96 -9.86
C GLU A 204 -14.99 9.18 -8.53
N THR A 205 -14.61 7.89 -8.62
CA THR A 205 -14.56 7.00 -7.45
C THR A 205 -13.50 7.41 -6.43
N GLY A 206 -12.38 7.98 -6.91
CA GLY A 206 -11.33 8.51 -6.03
C GLY A 206 -11.82 9.68 -5.18
N LEU A 207 -12.64 10.58 -5.74
CA LEU A 207 -13.27 11.68 -4.98
C LEU A 207 -14.29 11.17 -3.97
N LEU A 208 -15.07 10.12 -4.31
CA LEU A 208 -15.97 9.46 -3.35
C LEU A 208 -15.20 8.85 -2.18
N CYS A 209 -14.08 8.18 -2.44
CA CYS A 209 -13.22 7.61 -1.41
C CYS A 209 -12.62 8.70 -0.51
N ARG A 210 -12.16 9.81 -1.09
CA ARG A 210 -11.65 10.96 -0.33
C ARG A 210 -12.72 11.57 0.56
N ALA A 211 -13.93 11.79 0.03
CA ALA A 211 -15.07 12.28 0.81
C ALA A 211 -15.44 11.32 1.95
N ALA A 212 -15.19 10.02 1.80
CA ALA A 212 -15.36 9.02 2.85
C ALA A 212 -14.21 9.01 3.88
N GLY A 213 -13.09 9.70 3.62
CA GLY A 213 -11.96 9.85 4.55
C GLY A 213 -10.67 9.17 4.15
N ALA A 214 -10.59 8.57 2.95
CA ALA A 214 -9.34 8.06 2.41
C ALA A 214 -8.36 9.20 2.08
N ASP A 215 -7.08 8.97 2.32
CA ASP A 215 -5.99 9.93 2.02
C ASP A 215 -4.90 9.33 1.13
N THR A 216 -4.97 8.06 0.80
CA THR A 216 -4.06 7.37 -0.11
C THR A 216 -4.89 6.59 -1.13
N LEU A 217 -4.63 6.83 -2.42
CA LEU A 217 -5.43 6.32 -3.52
C LEU A 217 -4.56 5.50 -4.46
N VAL A 218 -4.79 4.18 -4.53
CA VAL A 218 -4.12 3.32 -5.51
C VAL A 218 -4.86 3.40 -6.84
N ALA A 219 -4.18 3.90 -7.88
CA ALA A 219 -4.75 4.07 -9.21
C ALA A 219 -3.96 3.24 -10.23
N GLY A 220 -4.56 2.18 -10.75
CA GLY A 220 -3.96 1.32 -11.79
C GLY A 220 -4.29 1.80 -13.20
N THR A 221 -5.18 1.10 -13.85
CA THR A 221 -5.58 1.31 -15.25
C THR A 221 -5.96 2.76 -15.58
N ALA A 222 -6.66 3.44 -14.67
CA ALA A 222 -7.09 4.83 -14.88
C ALA A 222 -5.89 5.79 -14.97
N PHE A 223 -4.84 5.57 -14.16
CA PHE A 223 -3.62 6.37 -14.22
C PHE A 223 -2.84 6.13 -15.50
N TYR A 224 -2.54 4.86 -15.85
CA TYR A 224 -1.72 4.56 -17.02
C TYR A 224 -2.39 4.91 -18.36
N LYS A 225 -3.73 4.86 -18.43
CA LYS A 225 -4.52 5.25 -19.60
C LYS A 225 -4.90 6.73 -19.64
N ALA A 226 -4.63 7.51 -18.61
CA ALA A 226 -4.94 8.94 -18.60
C ALA A 226 -4.17 9.67 -19.70
N PRO A 227 -4.83 10.47 -20.55
CA PRO A 227 -4.16 11.26 -21.57
C PRO A 227 -3.27 12.35 -20.96
N ASP A 228 -3.66 12.91 -19.81
CA ASP A 228 -2.87 13.81 -18.99
C ASP A 228 -2.86 13.27 -17.54
N ARG A 229 -1.77 12.58 -17.18
CA ARG A 229 -1.60 11.98 -15.85
C ARG A 229 -1.46 13.00 -14.74
N ARG A 230 -0.85 14.17 -15.03
CA ARG A 230 -0.71 15.24 -14.03
C ARG A 230 -2.06 15.86 -13.70
N ALA A 231 -2.89 16.12 -14.72
CA ALA A 231 -4.25 16.61 -14.52
C ALA A 231 -5.11 15.57 -13.77
N PHE A 232 -4.98 14.28 -14.11
CA PHE A 232 -5.66 13.19 -13.38
C PHE A 232 -5.28 13.18 -11.89
N VAL A 233 -3.99 13.25 -11.57
CA VAL A 233 -3.50 13.29 -10.19
C VAL A 233 -3.98 14.55 -9.46
N ALA A 234 -3.88 15.72 -10.10
CA ALA A 234 -4.36 16.99 -9.53
C ALA A 234 -5.86 16.92 -9.18
N GLY A 235 -6.68 16.32 -10.04
CA GLY A 235 -8.11 16.11 -9.78
C GLY A 235 -8.40 15.21 -8.59
N LEU A 236 -7.52 14.27 -8.27
CA LEU A 236 -7.66 13.39 -7.10
C LEU A 236 -7.13 14.01 -5.80
N THR A 237 -6.25 14.99 -5.87
CA THR A 237 -5.54 15.56 -4.71
C THR A 237 -5.98 16.99 -4.35
N ALA A 238 -6.82 17.60 -5.18
CA ALA A 238 -7.40 18.94 -4.98
C ALA A 238 -8.25 19.06 -3.70
#